data_15b3e48144aaa76c5a309e5908a76a6b
#
_entry.id   15b3e48144aaa76c5a309e5908a76a6b
#
_cell.length_a   1.000
_cell.length_b   1.000
_cell.length_c   1.000
_cell.angle_alpha   90.00
_cell.angle_beta   90.00
_cell.angle_gamma   90.00
#
_symmetry.space_group_name_H-M   'P 1'
#
loop_
_entity.id
_entity.type
_entity.pdbx_description
1 polymer ?
#
loop_
_entity_poly.entity_id
_entity_poly.type
_entity_poly.pdbx_seq_one_letter_code
_entity_poly.pdbx_strand_id
1 'polypeptide(L)'
;SLFFSIGLLAHAQSCTGLWITIDDATGYKKSIVELYKKEGVLYGKVVYIYKRGKDGPNSKCTECSGKLYNQPILGMLIAKQLKWNGSEWEGGTILDPDNGKTYTCSMWLNENNHDKLNVRGYIGPFYRTQEWIRTDKIPTD
;
A
#
# COMPACT_ATOMS: atom_id res chain seq x y z
N SER A 1 17.12 -15.95 35.27
CA SER A 1 16.80 -15.69 34.71
C SER A 1 16.40 -15.36 33.61
N LEU A 2 16.13 -15.27 33.18
CA LEU A 2 15.89 -14.98 32.29
C LEU A 2 15.03 -14.82 31.57
N PHE A 3 14.78 -14.66 31.16
CA PHE A 3 14.19 -14.44 30.55
C PHE A 3 13.53 -14.01 29.79
N PHE A 4 13.29 -13.77 29.37
CA PHE A 4 12.91 -13.47 28.79
C PHE A 4 12.10 -12.95 28.19
N SER A 5 11.53 -12.59 27.95
CA SER A 5 11.07 -11.68 27.51
C SER A 5 10.91 -11.58 26.22
N ILE A 6 11.39 -11.80 25.82
CA ILE A 6 11.46 -12.08 24.61
C ILE A 6 10.34 -11.94 23.79
N GLY A 7 9.54 -12.71 23.99
CA GLY A 7 8.51 -12.77 23.09
C GLY A 7 8.05 -11.47 22.70
N LEU A 8 8.09 -10.64 23.46
CA LEU A 8 7.55 -9.50 23.20
C LEU A 8 7.80 -9.00 21.93
N LEU A 9 8.67 -9.08 21.55
CA LEU A 9 8.98 -8.55 20.39
C LEU A 9 8.30 -9.04 19.34
N ALA A 10 8.16 -10.15 19.42
CA ALA A 10 7.63 -10.84 18.35
C ALA A 10 6.46 -10.12 17.84
N HIS A 11 5.81 -9.48 18.59
CA HIS A 11 4.63 -9.07 18.10
C HIS A 11 4.70 -7.91 17.35
N ALA A 12 5.66 -7.45 17.11
CA ALA A 12 5.69 -6.36 16.27
C ALA A 12 4.94 -6.73 15.04
N GLN A 13 3.84 -6.20 14.87
CA GLN A 13 3.05 -6.45 13.69
C GLN A 13 3.76 -5.82 12.50
N SER A 14 3.82 -6.53 11.42
CA SER A 14 4.48 -6.09 10.21
C SER A 14 3.51 -5.39 9.29
N CYS A 15 3.99 -4.42 8.54
CA CYS A 15 3.22 -3.82 7.47
C CYS A 15 3.21 -4.71 6.24
N THR A 16 4.02 -5.78 6.19
CA THR A 16 4.01 -6.65 5.03
C THR A 16 2.72 -7.47 4.99
N GLY A 17 2.36 -7.91 3.81
CA GLY A 17 1.15 -8.69 3.61
C GLY A 17 0.21 -8.03 2.62
N LEU A 18 -1.05 -8.44 2.66
CA LEU A 18 -2.04 -7.99 1.69
C LEU A 18 -2.95 -6.94 2.31
N TRP A 19 -3.20 -5.89 1.56
CA TRP A 19 -4.00 -4.77 2.02
C TRP A 19 -5.04 -4.36 1.00
N ILE A 20 -6.30 -4.24 1.44
CA ILE A 20 -7.38 -3.76 0.58
C ILE A 20 -7.33 -2.24 0.58
N THR A 21 -7.25 -1.66 -0.60
CA THR A 21 -7.34 -0.20 -0.74
C THR A 21 -8.78 0.19 -0.99
N ILE A 22 -9.15 1.36 -0.53
CA ILE A 22 -10.53 1.84 -0.58
C ILE A 22 -10.60 3.09 -1.45
N ASP A 23 -11.62 3.16 -2.28
CA ASP A 23 -11.84 4.32 -3.11
C ASP A 23 -12.38 5.46 -2.23
N ASP A 24 -11.70 6.59 -2.20
CA ASP A 24 -12.07 7.70 -1.32
C ASP A 24 -13.41 8.31 -1.67
N ALA A 25 -13.79 8.29 -2.93
CA ALA A 25 -15.03 8.92 -3.34
C ALA A 25 -16.25 8.06 -3.05
N THR A 26 -16.12 6.74 -3.14
CA THR A 26 -17.26 5.84 -3.03
C THR A 26 -17.24 4.97 -1.78
N GLY A 27 -16.08 4.77 -1.17
CA GLY A 27 -15.93 3.85 -0.04
C GLY A 27 -15.86 2.39 -0.45
N TYR A 28 -15.87 2.10 -1.75
CA TYR A 28 -15.82 0.73 -2.21
C TYR A 28 -14.39 0.19 -2.24
N LYS A 29 -14.25 -1.12 -2.12
CA LYS A 29 -12.97 -1.79 -2.25
C LYS A 29 -12.47 -1.60 -3.67
N LYS A 30 -11.21 -1.19 -3.81
CA LYS A 30 -10.64 -0.82 -5.08
C LYS A 30 -9.65 -1.86 -5.57
N SER A 31 -8.69 -2.21 -4.76
CA SER A 31 -7.63 -3.15 -5.14
C SER A 31 -7.05 -3.81 -3.90
N ILE A 32 -6.20 -4.81 -4.12
CA ILE A 32 -5.38 -5.37 -3.06
C ILE A 32 -3.94 -5.12 -3.44
N VAL A 33 -3.17 -4.57 -2.52
CA VAL A 33 -1.76 -4.29 -2.68
C VAL A 33 -0.99 -5.22 -1.76
N GLU A 34 0.03 -5.85 -2.29
CA GLU A 34 0.92 -6.66 -1.47
C GLU A 34 2.11 -5.79 -1.09
N LEU A 35 2.32 -5.58 0.20
CA LEU A 35 3.51 -4.92 0.72
C LEU A 35 4.52 -5.98 1.10
N TYR A 36 5.74 -5.84 0.62
CA TYR A 36 6.81 -6.81 0.88
C TYR A 36 8.14 -6.10 1.07
N LYS A 37 9.04 -6.74 1.78
CA LYS A 37 10.37 -6.18 2.01
C LYS A 37 11.40 -6.85 1.12
N LYS A 38 12.33 -6.07 0.63
CA LYS A 38 13.44 -6.59 -0.12
C LYS A 38 14.66 -5.87 0.42
N GLU A 39 15.56 -6.62 1.06
CA GLU A 39 16.74 -6.05 1.69
C GLU A 39 16.40 -4.94 2.69
N GLY A 40 15.34 -5.14 3.45
CA GLY A 40 14.94 -4.18 4.48
C GLY A 40 14.16 -2.98 3.99
N VAL A 41 13.90 -2.89 2.70
CA VAL A 41 13.18 -1.77 2.09
C VAL A 41 11.79 -2.24 1.69
N LEU A 42 10.79 -1.43 1.93
CA LEU A 42 9.40 -1.80 1.69
C LEU A 42 8.93 -1.37 0.30
N TYR A 43 8.25 -2.27 -0.39
CA TYR A 43 7.68 -2.07 -1.71
C TYR A 43 6.24 -2.55 -1.71
N GLY A 44 5.45 -2.08 -2.66
CA GLY A 44 4.07 -2.52 -2.80
C GLY A 44 3.64 -2.64 -4.24
N LYS A 45 2.96 -3.75 -4.56
CA LYS A 45 2.46 -3.95 -5.93
C LYS A 45 0.99 -4.34 -5.89
N VAL A 46 0.28 -3.99 -6.94
CA VAL A 46 -1.14 -4.31 -7.08
C VAL A 46 -1.25 -5.78 -7.45
N VAL A 47 -1.94 -6.57 -6.63
CA VAL A 47 -2.10 -8.00 -6.89
C VAL A 47 -3.53 -8.39 -7.22
N TYR A 48 -4.49 -7.48 -7.04
CA TYR A 48 -5.89 -7.75 -7.36
C TYR A 48 -6.63 -6.43 -7.56
N ILE A 49 -7.55 -6.40 -8.51
CA ILE A 49 -8.40 -5.23 -8.74
C ILE A 49 -9.84 -5.69 -8.68
N TYR A 50 -10.62 -5.06 -7.81
CA TYR A 50 -12.04 -5.40 -7.67
C TYR A 50 -12.79 -4.96 -8.93
N LYS A 51 -13.80 -5.75 -9.31
CA LYS A 51 -14.54 -5.48 -10.52
C LYS A 51 -15.51 -4.34 -10.28
N ARG A 52 -15.02 -3.13 -10.43
CA ARG A 52 -15.87 -1.95 -10.35
C ARG A 52 -15.38 -1.02 -11.46
N GLY A 53 -16.29 -0.42 -12.12
CA GLY A 53 -15.96 0.35 -13.30
C GLY A 53 -15.84 -0.57 -14.50
N LYS A 54 -15.63 0.02 -15.63
CA LYS A 54 -15.75 -0.73 -16.89
C LYS A 54 -14.56 -1.65 -17.19
N ASP A 55 -13.37 -1.33 -16.71
CA ASP A 55 -12.21 -2.10 -17.08
C ASP A 55 -11.82 -3.15 -16.06
N GLY A 56 -12.17 -2.95 -14.80
CA GLY A 56 -11.86 -3.94 -13.75
C GLY A 56 -10.42 -4.39 -13.77
N PRO A 57 -10.20 -5.71 -13.76
CA PRO A 57 -8.84 -6.25 -13.71
C PRO A 57 -8.02 -6.01 -14.98
N ASN A 58 -8.62 -5.53 -16.04
CA ASN A 58 -7.90 -5.23 -17.26
C ASN A 58 -7.54 -3.74 -17.36
N SER A 59 -7.70 -3.00 -16.27
CA SER A 59 -7.43 -1.56 -16.25
C SER A 59 -5.96 -1.27 -16.55
N LYS A 60 -5.74 -0.21 -17.32
CA LYS A 60 -4.39 0.24 -17.67
C LYS A 60 -4.19 1.65 -17.16
N CYS A 61 -2.94 2.02 -16.89
CA CYS A 61 -2.65 3.34 -16.36
C CYS A 61 -2.61 4.36 -17.49
N THR A 62 -3.78 4.81 -17.90
CA THR A 62 -3.86 5.79 -18.99
C THR A 62 -3.43 7.18 -18.55
N GLU A 63 -3.39 7.46 -17.24
CA GLU A 63 -2.95 8.75 -16.72
C GLU A 63 -1.46 8.76 -16.37
N CYS A 64 -0.80 7.61 -16.41
CA CYS A 64 0.64 7.53 -16.13
C CYS A 64 1.44 8.12 -17.30
N SER A 65 2.68 8.50 -17.02
CA SER A 65 3.58 9.00 -18.05
C SER A 65 4.78 8.06 -18.20
N GLY A 66 5.53 8.27 -19.27
CA GLY A 66 6.76 7.50 -19.50
C GLY A 66 6.48 6.03 -19.70
N LYS A 67 7.32 5.20 -19.11
CA LYS A 67 7.22 3.75 -19.30
C LYS A 67 5.96 3.15 -18.72
N LEU A 68 5.32 3.81 -17.78
CA LEU A 68 4.11 3.27 -17.17
C LEU A 68 2.84 3.63 -17.92
N TYR A 69 2.93 4.54 -18.89
CA TYR A 69 1.75 4.93 -19.64
C TYR A 69 1.11 3.71 -20.31
N ASN A 70 -0.18 3.56 -20.07
CA ASN A 70 -1.01 2.49 -20.66
C ASN A 70 -0.56 1.07 -20.30
N GLN A 71 0.22 0.91 -19.26
CA GLN A 71 0.59 -0.42 -18.76
C GLN A 71 -0.49 -0.96 -17.85
N PRO A 72 -0.63 -2.28 -17.73
CA PRO A 72 -1.60 -2.87 -16.82
C PRO A 72 -1.36 -2.42 -15.39
N ILE A 73 -2.43 -2.07 -14.70
CA ILE A 73 -2.33 -1.70 -13.27
C ILE A 73 -2.13 -2.97 -12.44
N LEU A 74 -2.74 -4.08 -12.85
CA LEU A 74 -2.53 -5.33 -12.14
C LEU A 74 -1.05 -5.75 -12.29
N GLY A 75 -0.39 -5.97 -11.17
CA GLY A 75 1.04 -6.30 -11.14
C GLY A 75 1.95 -5.09 -11.03
N MET A 76 1.40 -3.90 -11.10
CA MET A 76 2.22 -2.68 -11.10
C MET A 76 2.79 -2.38 -9.73
N LEU A 77 4.08 -2.03 -9.69
CA LEU A 77 4.74 -1.60 -8.48
C LEU A 77 4.33 -0.16 -8.22
N ILE A 78 3.54 0.08 -7.20
CA ILE A 78 3.05 1.42 -6.90
C ILE A 78 3.71 2.06 -5.69
N ALA A 79 4.21 1.28 -4.75
CA ALA A 79 4.91 1.83 -3.58
C ALA A 79 6.36 1.39 -3.64
N LYS A 80 7.30 2.32 -3.45
CA LYS A 80 8.71 2.03 -3.60
C LYS A 80 9.57 2.68 -2.55
N GLN A 81 10.57 1.94 -2.13
CA GLN A 81 11.71 2.49 -1.36
C GLN A 81 11.35 3.14 -0.04
N LEU A 82 10.35 2.61 0.65
CA LEU A 82 10.05 3.08 2.00
C LEU A 82 11.01 2.41 2.98
N LYS A 83 11.52 3.18 3.92
CA LYS A 83 12.48 2.71 4.91
C LYS A 83 11.93 2.95 6.30
N TRP A 84 12.24 2.04 7.21
CA TRP A 84 11.77 2.14 8.58
C TRP A 84 12.62 3.16 9.34
N ASN A 85 11.97 4.12 9.99
CA ASN A 85 12.68 5.16 10.71
C ASN A 85 12.60 5.01 12.23
N GLY A 86 12.07 3.91 12.71
CA GLY A 86 11.89 3.66 14.13
C GLY A 86 10.42 3.73 14.56
N SER A 87 9.57 4.38 13.78
CA SER A 87 8.16 4.47 14.09
C SER A 87 7.27 4.29 12.88
N GLU A 88 7.76 4.57 11.68
CA GLU A 88 6.96 4.38 10.48
C GLU A 88 7.84 4.13 9.27
N TRP A 89 7.25 3.67 8.19
CA TRP A 89 7.92 3.49 6.91
C TRP A 89 7.78 4.79 6.15
N GLU A 90 8.89 5.36 5.67
CA GLU A 90 8.86 6.64 5.02
C GLU A 90 10.01 6.83 4.04
N GLY A 91 10.08 7.97 3.37
CA GLY A 91 11.18 8.28 2.48
C GLY A 91 11.05 7.68 1.09
N GLY A 92 9.95 6.99 0.83
CA GLY A 92 9.70 6.43 -0.48
C GLY A 92 8.58 7.16 -1.19
N THR A 93 8.03 6.52 -2.22
CA THR A 93 6.99 7.12 -3.05
C THR A 93 5.83 6.17 -3.25
N ILE A 94 4.68 6.74 -3.59
CA ILE A 94 3.52 5.96 -3.98
C ILE A 94 2.90 6.60 -5.23
N LEU A 95 2.58 5.75 -6.22
CA LEU A 95 1.93 6.16 -7.44
C LEU A 95 0.43 5.94 -7.29
N ASP A 96 -0.36 6.93 -7.67
CA ASP A 96 -1.80 6.78 -7.78
C ASP A 96 -2.13 6.56 -9.26
N PRO A 97 -2.53 5.34 -9.65
CA PRO A 97 -2.81 5.07 -11.06
C PRO A 97 -4.02 5.84 -11.59
N ASP A 98 -4.91 6.30 -10.71
CA ASP A 98 -6.12 7.00 -11.17
C ASP A 98 -5.78 8.38 -11.73
N ASN A 99 -4.75 9.03 -11.22
CA ASN A 99 -4.34 10.34 -11.74
C ASN A 99 -2.93 10.35 -12.29
N GLY A 100 -2.20 9.25 -12.19
CA GLY A 100 -0.84 9.12 -12.72
C GLY A 100 0.22 9.89 -11.94
N LYS A 101 -0.13 10.43 -10.77
CA LYS A 101 0.82 11.22 -9.98
C LYS A 101 1.54 10.36 -8.96
N THR A 102 2.78 10.72 -8.68
CA THR A 102 3.61 10.07 -7.68
C THR A 102 3.79 11.02 -6.50
N TYR A 103 3.56 10.50 -5.31
CA TYR A 103 3.64 11.28 -4.08
C TYR A 103 4.74 10.72 -3.20
N THR A 104 5.37 11.54 -2.39
CA THR A 104 6.20 10.99 -1.32
C THR A 104 5.25 10.34 -0.33
N CYS A 105 5.71 9.31 0.37
CA CYS A 105 4.80 8.44 1.11
C CYS A 105 5.34 8.06 2.46
N SER A 106 4.45 7.96 3.43
CA SER A 106 4.74 7.30 4.69
C SER A 106 3.60 6.35 5.04
N MET A 107 3.92 5.28 5.77
CA MET A 107 2.96 4.26 6.16
C MET A 107 3.22 3.84 7.59
N TRP A 108 2.15 3.63 8.36
CA TRP A 108 2.26 3.12 9.72
C TRP A 108 0.99 2.40 10.11
N LEU A 109 1.12 1.39 10.95
CA LEU A 109 -0.05 0.66 11.41
C LEU A 109 -0.83 1.51 12.40
N ASN A 110 -2.15 1.40 12.37
CA ASN A 110 -2.99 2.04 13.37
C ASN A 110 -2.67 1.38 14.70
N GLU A 111 -2.34 2.19 15.71
CA GLU A 111 -1.88 1.60 16.97
C GLU A 111 -2.99 0.91 17.75
N ASN A 112 -4.24 1.19 17.48
CA ASN A 112 -5.35 0.52 18.14
C ASN A 112 -5.89 -0.67 17.35
N ASN A 113 -5.51 -0.82 16.09
CA ASN A 113 -5.95 -1.92 15.26
C ASN A 113 -4.91 -2.18 14.18
N HIS A 114 -4.08 -3.21 14.37
CA HIS A 114 -3.00 -3.49 13.44
C HIS A 114 -3.48 -4.13 12.13
N ASP A 115 -4.79 -4.30 11.96
CA ASP A 115 -5.34 -4.71 10.67
C ASP A 115 -5.72 -3.48 9.83
N LYS A 116 -5.36 -2.30 10.29
CA LYS A 116 -5.52 -1.07 9.53
C LYS A 116 -4.17 -0.40 9.35
N LEU A 117 -3.90 0.02 8.13
CA LEU A 117 -2.64 0.69 7.78
C LEU A 117 -2.95 2.11 7.32
N ASN A 118 -2.29 3.06 7.90
CA ASN A 118 -2.38 4.44 7.44
C ASN A 118 -1.35 4.65 6.35
N VAL A 119 -1.80 5.16 5.21
CA VAL A 119 -0.95 5.44 4.06
C VAL A 119 -1.11 6.91 3.73
N ARG A 120 -0.04 7.67 3.86
CA ARG A 120 -0.10 9.12 3.65
C ARG A 120 0.75 9.52 2.46
N GLY A 121 0.12 10.23 1.52
CA GLY A 121 0.83 10.80 0.39
C GLY A 121 0.99 12.29 0.56
N TYR A 122 2.16 12.81 0.18
CA TYR A 122 2.46 14.23 0.33
C TYR A 122 2.76 14.86 -1.02
N ILE A 123 2.29 16.09 -1.18
CA ILE A 123 2.66 16.88 -2.35
C ILE A 123 2.84 18.31 -1.84
N GLY A 124 4.06 18.79 -1.81
CA GLY A 124 4.39 20.07 -1.22
C GLY A 124 3.98 20.10 0.25
N PRO A 125 3.31 21.16 0.72
CA PRO A 125 2.86 21.24 2.11
C PRO A 125 1.56 20.49 2.38
N PHE A 126 0.96 19.90 1.36
CA PHE A 126 -0.32 19.23 1.51
C PHE A 126 -0.14 17.71 1.63
N TYR A 127 -1.04 17.06 2.34
CA TYR A 127 -1.00 15.62 2.43
C TYR A 127 -2.41 15.08 2.59
N ARG A 128 -2.57 13.78 2.29
CA ARG A 128 -3.83 13.08 2.50
C ARG A 128 -3.51 11.69 3.01
N THR A 129 -4.25 11.24 4.01
CA THR A 129 -4.05 9.92 4.61
C THR A 129 -5.24 9.03 4.25
N GLN A 130 -4.92 7.84 3.73
CA GLN A 130 -5.90 6.81 3.48
C GLN A 130 -5.70 5.69 4.49
N GLU A 131 -6.74 4.91 4.71
CA GLU A 131 -6.63 3.76 5.58
C GLU A 131 -6.86 2.52 4.74
N TRP A 132 -5.89 1.60 4.72
CA TRP A 132 -6.02 0.33 4.03
C TRP A 132 -6.34 -0.74 5.04
N ILE A 133 -7.05 -1.79 4.61
CA ILE A 133 -7.56 -2.84 5.49
C ILE A 133 -6.83 -4.15 5.20
N ARG A 134 -6.29 -4.77 6.22
CA ARG A 134 -5.57 -6.04 6.04
C ARG A 134 -6.51 -7.14 5.58
N THR A 135 -6.03 -7.97 4.68
CA THR A 135 -6.72 -9.19 4.28
C THR A 135 -5.69 -10.30 4.22
N ASP A 136 -6.13 -11.54 4.36
CA ASP A 136 -5.19 -12.66 4.34
C ASP A 136 -5.28 -13.48 3.07
N LYS A 137 -6.13 -13.12 2.13
CA LYS A 137 -6.19 -13.82 0.85
C LYS A 137 -6.75 -12.96 -0.24
N ILE A 138 -6.43 -13.34 -1.48
CA ILE A 138 -6.93 -12.69 -2.68
C ILE A 138 -8.18 -13.43 -3.11
N PRO A 139 -9.26 -12.72 -3.44
CA PRO A 139 -10.50 -13.38 -3.88
C PRO A 139 -10.27 -14.28 -5.10
N THR A 140 -11.03 -15.41 -5.14
CA THR A 140 -10.97 -16.29 -6.29
C THR A 140 -12.31 -16.21 -6.96
N ASP A 141 -12.47 -15.46 -8.01
CA ASP A 141 -13.76 -15.32 -8.70
C ASP A 141 -13.67 -15.66 -10.18
#